data_3476968e31b995858c74509f1fba7b9f
#
_entry.id   3476968e31b995858c74509f1fba7b9f
#
_cell.length_a   1.000
_cell.length_b   1.000
_cell.length_c   1.000
_cell.angle_alpha   90.00
_cell.angle_beta   90.00
_cell.angle_gamma   90.00
#
_symmetry.space_group_name_H-M   'P 1'
#
loop_
_entity.id
_entity.type
_entity.pdbx_description
1 polymer ?
#
loop_
_entity_poly.entity_id
_entity_poly.type
_entity_poly.pdbx_seq_one_letter_code
_entity_poly.pdbx_strand_id
1 'polypeptide(L)'
;MWFAFSQEEGFAMIDVACIGILVADVIAKPVDKIPGSGLLERISSIETFSGGCAMSAGIDMAKIGVKTAILGKVGDDSFGEFLRNELKKYDVNTEGLATDPDNQTSASIVLSASSGERSFLHTVGANGTFCYDDVNWDVIEKSKIVFVAGTMLMDKFDGEDCAHVLKKAKEMGKTTVLDTAWDSRGRWMEVLRPCMPYIDVFLPSIDEAIELAGGETDPEKISKIFFDLGVSKCVIKLGSKGCYLKESRDAEAKIVPCYKVEAVDTTGAGDSFCSGFISGMVKGLSFEECGRFANAVGAHCVMAKGATTGIKSFEEINAFIESRK
;
A
#
# COMPACT_ATOMS: atom_id res chain seq x y z
N MET A 1 -8.84 23.08 7.18
CA MET A 1 -7.89 23.82 6.33
C MET A 1 -7.36 22.80 5.35
N TRP A 2 -7.83 22.84 4.09
CA TRP A 2 -7.38 21.97 3.02
C TRP A 2 -5.89 22.26 2.78
N PHE A 3 -5.11 21.22 2.50
CA PHE A 3 -3.70 21.37 2.12
C PHE A 3 -3.62 22.13 0.79
N ALA A 4 -3.60 23.47 0.84
CA ALA A 4 -3.07 24.24 -0.25
C ALA A 4 -1.56 24.04 -0.18
N PHE A 5 -1.03 23.13 -0.98
CA PHE A 5 0.40 23.11 -1.25
C PHE A 5 0.74 24.48 -1.86
N SER A 6 1.38 25.36 -1.08
CA SER A 6 1.89 26.61 -1.61
C SER A 6 2.82 26.26 -2.76
N GLN A 7 2.62 26.91 -3.91
CA GLN A 7 3.57 26.90 -5.01
C GLN A 7 4.83 27.67 -4.58
N GLU A 8 5.63 27.07 -3.70
CA GLU A 8 7.04 27.38 -3.65
C GLU A 8 7.72 26.48 -4.67
N GLU A 9 7.83 26.99 -5.87
CA GLU A 9 8.63 26.43 -6.96
C GLU A 9 10.08 26.33 -6.47
N GLY A 10 10.49 25.12 -6.10
CA GLY A 10 11.92 24.98 -5.88
C GLY A 10 12.47 23.69 -5.38
N PHE A 11 11.82 22.59 -5.01
CA PHE A 11 12.62 21.39 -4.65
C PHE A 11 11.85 20.05 -4.56
N ALA A 12 10.55 19.98 -4.60
CA ALA A 12 9.86 18.70 -4.53
C ALA A 12 9.79 18.03 -5.91
N MET A 13 10.82 17.25 -6.25
CA MET A 13 10.79 16.42 -7.47
C MET A 13 9.93 15.16 -7.29
N ILE A 14 9.52 14.83 -6.05
CA ILE A 14 8.76 13.64 -5.66
C ILE A 14 7.44 14.06 -5.01
N ASP A 15 6.33 13.51 -5.45
CA ASP A 15 5.05 13.76 -4.78
C ASP A 15 4.87 12.87 -3.55
N VAL A 16 5.21 11.56 -3.68
CA VAL A 16 5.01 10.57 -2.62
C VAL A 16 6.25 9.71 -2.43
N ALA A 17 6.79 9.67 -1.22
CA ALA A 17 7.76 8.69 -0.76
C ALA A 17 6.99 7.52 -0.13
N CYS A 18 7.05 6.35 -0.75
CA CYS A 18 6.32 5.16 -0.35
C CYS A 18 7.26 4.19 0.36
N ILE A 19 7.04 3.95 1.65
CA ILE A 19 7.86 3.07 2.49
C ILE A 19 7.10 1.76 2.71
N GLY A 20 7.75 0.61 2.51
CA GLY A 20 7.12 -0.67 2.80
C GLY A 20 7.75 -1.85 2.07
N ILE A 21 7.04 -2.97 2.08
CA ILE A 21 7.54 -4.24 1.53
C ILE A 21 7.52 -4.27 0.01
N LEU A 22 8.54 -4.96 -0.53
CA LEU A 22 8.66 -5.38 -1.92
C LEU A 22 8.83 -6.90 -1.96
N VAL A 23 8.10 -7.59 -2.82
CA VAL A 23 8.08 -9.05 -2.90
C VAL A 23 8.17 -9.50 -4.36
N ALA A 24 8.99 -10.50 -4.64
CA ALA A 24 8.99 -11.21 -5.91
C ALA A 24 8.07 -12.43 -5.80
N ASP A 25 6.98 -12.47 -6.54
CA ASP A 25 6.03 -13.57 -6.55
C ASP A 25 6.27 -14.48 -7.76
N VAL A 26 6.68 -15.72 -7.51
CA VAL A 26 6.84 -16.76 -8.53
C VAL A 26 5.57 -17.61 -8.57
N ILE A 27 4.77 -17.45 -9.61
CA ILE A 27 3.47 -18.11 -9.75
C ILE A 27 3.60 -19.31 -10.67
N ALA A 28 3.39 -20.51 -10.14
CA ALA A 28 3.32 -21.77 -10.86
C ALA A 28 1.86 -22.17 -11.09
N LYS A 29 1.45 -22.49 -12.35
CA LYS A 29 0.06 -22.85 -12.70
C LYS A 29 -0.06 -23.76 -13.92
N PRO A 30 -1.09 -24.68 -13.94
CA PRO A 30 -1.83 -25.10 -12.77
C PRO A 30 -1.04 -26.11 -11.93
N VAL A 31 -1.19 -26.06 -10.61
CA VAL A 31 -0.61 -27.04 -9.68
C VAL A 31 -1.76 -27.67 -8.90
N ASP A 32 -2.31 -28.77 -9.43
CA ASP A 32 -3.43 -29.49 -8.80
C ASP A 32 -2.94 -30.53 -7.80
N LYS A 33 -1.65 -30.90 -7.89
CA LYS A 33 -1.02 -31.89 -7.02
C LYS A 33 0.46 -31.57 -6.85
N ILE A 34 0.93 -31.63 -5.63
CA ILE A 34 2.37 -31.58 -5.33
C ILE A 34 2.97 -32.96 -5.66
N PRO A 35 3.99 -33.05 -6.53
CA PRO A 35 4.64 -34.32 -6.83
C PRO A 35 5.32 -34.88 -5.58
N GLY A 36 5.36 -36.20 -5.45
CA GLY A 36 6.11 -36.88 -4.39
C GLY A 36 7.61 -36.65 -4.53
N SER A 37 8.37 -36.98 -3.49
CA SER A 37 9.83 -36.82 -3.46
C SER A 37 10.49 -37.52 -4.65
N GLY A 38 11.34 -36.78 -5.37
CA GLY A 38 12.06 -37.26 -6.57
C GLY A 38 11.23 -37.35 -7.84
N LEU A 39 9.94 -36.99 -7.81
CA LEU A 39 9.07 -36.98 -8.98
C LEU A 39 8.94 -35.57 -9.57
N LEU A 40 8.61 -35.52 -10.87
CA LEU A 40 8.40 -34.30 -11.62
C LEU A 40 6.96 -34.22 -12.11
N GLU A 41 6.30 -33.07 -11.89
CA GLU A 41 5.00 -32.73 -12.49
C GLU A 41 5.20 -31.65 -13.57
N ARG A 42 4.54 -31.77 -14.70
CA ARG A 42 4.60 -30.78 -15.79
C ARG A 42 3.41 -29.84 -15.66
N ILE A 43 3.68 -28.55 -15.59
CA ILE A 43 2.68 -27.50 -15.52
C ILE A 43 2.75 -26.57 -16.75
N SER A 44 1.76 -25.69 -16.93
CA SER A 44 1.67 -24.84 -18.13
C SER A 44 2.61 -23.64 -18.08
N SER A 45 2.79 -23.00 -16.91
CA SER A 45 3.68 -21.82 -16.80
C SER A 45 4.25 -21.64 -15.40
N ILE A 46 5.40 -20.98 -15.37
CA ILE A 46 6.00 -20.38 -14.17
C ILE A 46 6.35 -18.93 -14.56
N GLU A 47 5.76 -17.98 -13.87
CA GLU A 47 5.87 -16.56 -14.19
C GLU A 47 6.26 -15.78 -12.92
N THR A 48 7.07 -14.71 -13.07
CA THR A 48 7.47 -13.85 -11.95
C THR A 48 6.70 -12.54 -12.04
N PHE A 49 6.12 -12.12 -10.91
CA PHE A 49 5.37 -10.87 -10.74
C PHE A 49 5.96 -10.07 -9.59
N SER A 50 5.80 -8.77 -9.65
CA SER A 50 6.11 -7.90 -8.53
C SER A 50 4.90 -7.76 -7.61
N GLY A 51 5.14 -7.85 -6.30
CA GLY A 51 4.15 -7.69 -5.24
C GLY A 51 4.73 -6.91 -4.06
N GLY A 52 3.94 -6.83 -2.99
CA GLY A 52 4.25 -6.05 -1.80
C GLY A 52 3.58 -4.67 -1.83
N CYS A 53 3.11 -4.22 -0.66
CA CYS A 53 2.24 -3.04 -0.56
C CYS A 53 2.89 -1.77 -1.10
N ALA A 54 4.17 -1.50 -0.77
CA ALA A 54 4.87 -0.33 -1.30
C ALA A 54 5.14 -0.43 -2.81
N MET A 55 5.51 -1.62 -3.28
CA MET A 55 5.75 -1.89 -4.70
C MET A 55 4.49 -1.65 -5.53
N SER A 56 3.38 -2.28 -5.14
CA SER A 56 2.08 -2.13 -5.82
C SER A 56 1.60 -0.69 -5.80
N ALA A 57 1.60 -0.07 -4.61
CA ALA A 57 1.14 1.30 -4.47
C ALA A 57 2.01 2.31 -5.26
N GLY A 58 3.33 2.14 -5.26
CA GLY A 58 4.24 3.01 -6.01
C GLY A 58 4.01 2.92 -7.52
N ILE A 59 3.85 1.72 -8.07
CA ILE A 59 3.54 1.50 -9.49
C ILE A 59 2.16 2.08 -9.84
N ASP A 60 1.15 1.83 -9.01
CA ASP A 60 -0.20 2.33 -9.25
C ASP A 60 -0.25 3.86 -9.30
N MET A 61 0.37 4.53 -8.31
CA MET A 61 0.47 5.98 -8.29
C MET A 61 1.23 6.54 -9.49
N ALA A 62 2.32 5.88 -9.91
CA ALA A 62 3.07 6.27 -11.10
C ALA A 62 2.21 6.17 -12.38
N LYS A 63 1.44 5.08 -12.54
CA LYS A 63 0.48 4.91 -13.66
C LYS A 63 -0.63 5.97 -13.66
N ILE A 64 -1.06 6.42 -12.49
CA ILE A 64 -2.03 7.52 -12.33
C ILE A 64 -1.41 8.88 -12.69
N GLY A 65 -0.07 8.97 -12.76
CA GLY A 65 0.66 10.21 -13.08
C GLY A 65 1.08 11.01 -11.84
N VAL A 66 1.43 10.31 -10.76
CA VAL A 66 2.03 10.85 -9.54
C VAL A 66 3.51 10.47 -9.50
N LYS A 67 4.39 11.41 -9.20
CA LYS A 67 5.83 11.15 -9.06
C LYS A 67 6.12 10.45 -7.75
N THR A 68 6.50 9.17 -7.82
CA THR A 68 6.71 8.33 -6.65
C THR A 68 8.16 7.92 -6.47
N ALA A 69 8.57 7.73 -5.22
CA ALA A 69 9.80 7.07 -4.83
C ALA A 69 9.48 5.90 -3.89
N ILE A 70 10.27 4.84 -3.96
CA ILE A 70 10.17 3.70 -3.05
C ILE A 70 11.33 3.71 -2.07
N LEU A 71 10.99 3.53 -0.80
CA LEU A 71 11.91 3.22 0.29
C LEU A 71 11.56 1.84 0.83
N GLY A 72 12.54 0.98 0.90
CA GLY A 72 12.40 -0.40 1.33
C GLY A 72 13.74 -1.11 1.16
N LYS A 73 13.75 -2.43 1.24
CA LYS A 73 14.99 -3.20 1.17
C LYS A 73 14.83 -4.46 0.35
N VAL A 74 15.79 -4.72 -0.52
CA VAL A 74 15.89 -5.95 -1.31
C VAL A 74 17.28 -6.57 -1.14
N GLY A 75 17.41 -7.86 -1.40
CA GLY A 75 18.71 -8.53 -1.39
C GLY A 75 19.56 -8.14 -2.60
N ASP A 76 20.86 -8.51 -2.52
CA ASP A 76 21.79 -8.45 -3.66
C ASP A 76 21.66 -9.75 -4.49
N ASP A 77 20.49 -9.93 -5.11
CA ASP A 77 20.13 -11.12 -5.87
C ASP A 77 19.26 -10.81 -7.10
N SER A 78 18.98 -11.85 -7.89
CA SER A 78 18.20 -11.71 -9.13
C SER A 78 16.77 -11.23 -8.91
N PHE A 79 16.14 -11.51 -7.77
CA PHE A 79 14.82 -10.99 -7.42
C PHE A 79 14.89 -9.50 -7.08
N GLY A 80 15.93 -9.07 -6.37
CA GLY A 80 16.17 -7.64 -6.10
C GLY A 80 16.39 -6.85 -7.39
N GLU A 81 17.18 -7.38 -8.33
CA GLU A 81 17.36 -6.77 -9.64
C GLU A 81 16.05 -6.73 -10.43
N PHE A 82 15.27 -7.82 -10.42
CA PHE A 82 13.95 -7.87 -11.05
C PHE A 82 13.02 -6.76 -10.53
N LEU A 83 12.89 -6.61 -9.20
CA LEU A 83 12.02 -5.60 -8.59
C LEU A 83 12.47 -4.17 -8.91
N ARG A 84 13.80 -3.91 -8.89
CA ARG A 84 14.35 -2.61 -9.32
C ARG A 84 14.02 -2.30 -10.78
N ASN A 85 14.12 -3.29 -11.65
CA ASN A 85 13.83 -3.12 -13.07
C ASN A 85 12.33 -2.92 -13.31
N GLU A 86 11.45 -3.59 -12.55
CA GLU A 86 10.00 -3.35 -12.62
C GLU A 86 9.64 -1.91 -12.23
N LEU A 87 10.21 -1.38 -11.14
CA LEU A 87 9.98 0.02 -10.73
C LEU A 87 10.43 1.02 -11.81
N LYS A 88 11.60 0.79 -12.41
CA LYS A 88 12.13 1.65 -13.48
C LYS A 88 11.25 1.69 -14.72
N LYS A 89 10.52 0.62 -15.06
CA LYS A 89 9.58 0.61 -16.21
C LYS A 89 8.46 1.65 -16.07
N TYR A 90 8.15 2.07 -14.84
CA TYR A 90 7.12 3.04 -14.53
C TYR A 90 7.68 4.38 -14.04
N ASP A 91 8.97 4.65 -14.26
CA ASP A 91 9.66 5.86 -13.83
C ASP A 91 9.58 6.13 -12.31
N VAL A 92 9.44 5.08 -11.50
CA VAL A 92 9.46 5.17 -10.04
C VAL A 92 10.90 5.36 -9.57
N ASN A 93 11.13 6.39 -8.74
CA ASN A 93 12.46 6.65 -8.17
C ASN A 93 12.84 5.55 -7.18
N THR A 94 14.02 4.97 -7.35
CA THR A 94 14.56 3.86 -6.55
C THR A 94 15.77 4.25 -5.69
N GLU A 95 16.07 5.54 -5.54
CA GLU A 95 17.20 6.02 -4.72
C GLU A 95 17.04 5.67 -3.23
N GLY A 96 15.80 5.49 -2.77
CA GLY A 96 15.46 5.05 -1.41
C GLY A 96 15.47 3.54 -1.20
N LEU A 97 15.73 2.74 -2.24
CA LEU A 97 15.68 1.28 -2.14
C LEU A 97 17.05 0.73 -1.73
N ALA A 98 17.16 0.36 -0.45
CA ALA A 98 18.37 -0.21 0.14
C ALA A 98 18.66 -1.63 -0.39
N THR A 99 19.92 -2.07 -0.27
CA THR A 99 20.36 -3.43 -0.59
C THR A 99 20.84 -4.11 0.68
N ASP A 100 20.33 -5.30 0.95
CA ASP A 100 20.80 -6.15 2.04
C ASP A 100 21.84 -7.14 1.48
N PRO A 101 23.11 -7.10 1.94
CA PRO A 101 24.13 -8.03 1.44
C PRO A 101 24.02 -9.45 2.03
N ASP A 102 23.31 -9.58 3.15
CA ASP A 102 23.28 -10.82 3.95
C ASP A 102 21.95 -11.58 3.83
N ASN A 103 20.90 -10.89 3.40
CA ASN A 103 19.56 -11.47 3.29
C ASN A 103 19.05 -11.40 1.84
N GLN A 104 18.43 -12.49 1.40
CA GLN A 104 17.79 -12.54 0.09
C GLN A 104 16.60 -11.59 -0.01
N THR A 105 16.24 -11.21 -1.21
CA THR A 105 14.99 -10.49 -1.49
C THR A 105 13.78 -11.29 -1.01
N SER A 106 12.80 -10.62 -0.43
CA SER A 106 11.53 -11.24 -0.08
C SER A 106 10.86 -11.85 -1.31
N ALA A 107 10.41 -13.08 -1.19
CA ALA A 107 9.80 -13.79 -2.30
C ALA A 107 8.69 -14.73 -1.84
N SER A 108 7.71 -14.94 -2.72
CA SER A 108 6.68 -15.96 -2.54
C SER A 108 6.70 -16.94 -3.72
N ILE A 109 6.54 -18.23 -3.43
CA ILE A 109 6.15 -19.22 -4.42
C ILE A 109 4.65 -19.42 -4.29
N VAL A 110 3.91 -19.10 -5.34
CA VAL A 110 2.45 -19.20 -5.38
C VAL A 110 2.08 -20.40 -6.24
N LEU A 111 1.50 -21.42 -5.63
CA LEU A 111 0.97 -22.60 -6.30
C LEU A 111 -0.52 -22.36 -6.57
N SER A 112 -0.87 -22.16 -7.84
CA SER A 112 -2.24 -21.87 -8.26
C SER A 112 -2.87 -23.11 -8.89
N ALA A 113 -3.90 -23.66 -8.28
CA ALA A 113 -4.64 -24.82 -8.80
C ALA A 113 -5.56 -24.44 -9.96
N SER A 114 -6.00 -25.44 -10.77
CA SER A 114 -7.01 -25.26 -11.82
C SER A 114 -8.36 -24.77 -11.29
N SER A 115 -8.67 -25.05 -10.01
CA SER A 115 -9.85 -24.54 -9.29
C SER A 115 -9.80 -23.04 -9.01
N GLY A 116 -8.61 -22.42 -9.13
CA GLY A 116 -8.34 -21.03 -8.71
C GLY A 116 -7.87 -20.90 -7.26
N GLU A 117 -7.84 -21.98 -6.48
CA GLU A 117 -7.26 -21.98 -5.14
C GLU A 117 -5.74 -21.75 -5.21
N ARG A 118 -5.20 -21.07 -4.19
CA ARG A 118 -3.77 -20.72 -4.10
C ARG A 118 -3.17 -21.18 -2.78
N SER A 119 -1.94 -21.68 -2.85
CA SER A 119 -1.10 -21.96 -1.69
C SER A 119 0.21 -21.18 -1.80
N PHE A 120 0.76 -20.75 -0.67
CA PHE A 120 1.91 -19.85 -0.64
C PHE A 120 3.03 -20.44 0.21
N LEU A 121 4.25 -20.34 -0.32
CA LEU A 121 5.49 -20.45 0.46
C LEU A 121 6.15 -19.07 0.41
N HIS A 122 6.40 -18.46 1.55
CA HIS A 122 6.89 -17.09 1.64
C HIS A 122 8.16 -16.99 2.49
N THR A 123 9.10 -16.17 2.03
CA THR A 123 10.25 -15.73 2.83
C THR A 123 10.22 -14.23 3.01
N VAL A 124 10.37 -13.77 4.25
CA VAL A 124 10.39 -12.35 4.59
C VAL A 124 11.64 -11.66 4.05
N GLY A 125 12.80 -12.33 4.10
CA GLY A 125 14.05 -11.82 3.54
C GLY A 125 14.41 -10.41 4.01
N ALA A 126 14.91 -9.60 3.10
CA ALA A 126 15.37 -8.23 3.35
C ALA A 126 14.28 -7.29 3.90
N ASN A 127 12.99 -7.53 3.61
CA ASN A 127 11.91 -6.74 4.21
C ASN A 127 11.92 -6.78 5.75
N GLY A 128 12.29 -7.94 6.34
CA GLY A 128 12.35 -8.09 7.79
C GLY A 128 13.52 -7.37 8.45
N THR A 129 14.51 -6.94 7.66
CA THR A 129 15.72 -6.24 8.16
C THR A 129 15.69 -4.74 7.90
N PHE A 130 14.75 -4.24 7.11
CA PHE A 130 14.57 -2.81 6.90
C PHE A 130 14.29 -2.11 8.24
N CYS A 131 14.98 -1.01 8.52
CA CYS A 131 14.91 -0.28 9.78
C CYS A 131 15.09 1.23 9.56
N TYR A 132 15.03 2.02 10.63
CA TYR A 132 15.19 3.47 10.60
C TYR A 132 16.48 3.93 9.90
N ASP A 133 17.60 3.22 10.10
CA ASP A 133 18.90 3.58 9.53
C ASP A 133 18.99 3.35 8.02
N ASP A 134 18.11 2.53 7.44
CA ASP A 134 18.01 2.30 6.01
C ASP A 134 17.24 3.41 5.27
N VAL A 135 16.56 4.31 6.01
CA VAL A 135 15.70 5.34 5.42
C VAL A 135 16.54 6.42 4.73
N ASN A 136 16.37 6.58 3.43
CA ASN A 136 17.00 7.67 2.68
C ASN A 136 16.24 8.99 2.92
N TRP A 137 16.78 9.82 3.80
CA TRP A 137 16.17 11.09 4.19
C TRP A 137 16.16 12.14 3.09
N ASP A 138 17.09 12.08 2.13
CA ASP A 138 17.11 13.01 0.98
C ASP A 138 15.90 12.77 0.06
N VAL A 139 15.44 11.52 -0.05
CA VAL A 139 14.20 11.18 -0.77
C VAL A 139 12.98 11.73 -0.04
N ILE A 140 12.93 11.58 1.28
CA ILE A 140 11.84 12.12 2.11
C ILE A 140 11.83 13.64 2.04
N GLU A 141 12.99 14.29 2.11
CA GLU A 141 13.09 15.75 2.05
C GLU A 141 12.52 16.31 0.74
N LYS A 142 12.75 15.62 -0.37
CA LYS A 142 12.23 15.99 -1.70
C LYS A 142 10.76 15.59 -1.94
N SER A 143 10.12 14.91 -0.99
CA SER A 143 8.73 14.47 -1.11
C SER A 143 7.74 15.41 -0.43
N LYS A 144 6.47 15.35 -0.84
CA LYS A 144 5.34 16.06 -0.18
C LYS A 144 4.63 15.17 0.83
N ILE A 145 4.45 13.90 0.49
CA ILE A 145 3.74 12.90 1.27
C ILE A 145 4.70 11.75 1.57
N VAL A 146 4.67 11.26 2.82
CA VAL A 146 5.31 10.02 3.24
C VAL A 146 4.20 9.01 3.50
N PHE A 147 4.16 7.96 2.70
CA PHE A 147 3.20 6.88 2.81
C PHE A 147 3.87 5.62 3.31
N VAL A 148 3.48 5.12 4.48
CA VAL A 148 3.90 3.81 4.97
C VAL A 148 2.83 2.78 4.58
N ALA A 149 3.22 1.86 3.69
CA ALA A 149 2.33 0.89 3.06
C ALA A 149 2.49 -0.49 3.68
N GLY A 150 1.43 -1.02 4.27
CA GLY A 150 1.39 -2.39 4.77
C GLY A 150 2.23 -2.62 6.02
N THR A 151 2.11 -1.77 7.04
CA THR A 151 2.67 -2.07 8.38
C THR A 151 2.18 -3.42 8.89
N MET A 152 2.92 -4.03 9.79
CA MET A 152 2.82 -5.38 10.38
C MET A 152 3.63 -6.45 9.64
N LEU A 153 4.31 -6.11 8.54
CA LEU A 153 5.07 -7.05 7.70
C LEU A 153 6.59 -6.78 7.67
N MET A 154 7.05 -5.76 8.40
CA MET A 154 8.47 -5.36 8.48
C MET A 154 8.97 -5.46 9.91
N ASP A 155 9.48 -6.63 10.30
CA ASP A 155 9.74 -6.99 11.70
C ASP A 155 10.60 -5.97 12.49
N LYS A 156 11.61 -5.36 11.87
CA LYS A 156 12.45 -4.34 12.52
C LYS A 156 11.91 -2.92 12.42
N PHE A 157 11.16 -2.63 11.35
CA PHE A 157 10.66 -1.28 11.10
C PHE A 157 9.33 -1.01 11.81
N ASP A 158 8.48 -2.02 11.94
CA ASP A 158 7.16 -1.88 12.56
C ASP A 158 7.27 -1.45 14.03
N GLY A 159 6.42 -0.53 14.46
CA GLY A 159 6.42 0.00 15.82
C GLY A 159 7.30 1.26 15.96
N GLU A 160 8.34 1.22 16.78
CA GLU A 160 9.13 2.39 17.16
C GLU A 160 9.88 3.03 15.98
N ASP A 161 10.49 2.25 15.09
CA ASP A 161 11.22 2.80 13.94
C ASP A 161 10.26 3.52 12.99
N CYS A 162 9.10 2.92 12.71
CA CYS A 162 8.04 3.54 11.94
C CYS A 162 7.55 4.84 12.60
N ALA A 163 7.32 4.83 13.90
CA ALA A 163 6.92 6.02 14.66
C ALA A 163 7.95 7.14 14.57
N HIS A 164 9.23 6.82 14.70
CA HIS A 164 10.33 7.79 14.57
C HIS A 164 10.39 8.39 13.16
N VAL A 165 10.20 7.56 12.11
CA VAL A 165 10.15 8.04 10.73
C VAL A 165 8.97 8.97 10.50
N LEU A 166 7.76 8.58 10.92
CA LEU A 166 6.56 9.40 10.78
C LEU A 166 6.69 10.72 11.53
N LYS A 167 7.20 10.67 12.78
CA LYS A 167 7.45 11.88 13.59
C LYS A 167 8.38 12.85 12.88
N LYS A 168 9.55 12.37 12.43
CA LYS A 168 10.53 13.19 11.73
C LYS A 168 10.00 13.73 10.41
N ALA A 169 9.24 12.93 9.65
CA ALA A 169 8.57 13.39 8.43
C ALA A 169 7.60 14.55 8.72
N LYS A 170 6.80 14.48 9.79
CA LYS A 170 5.93 15.58 10.22
C LYS A 170 6.73 16.82 10.63
N GLU A 171 7.83 16.67 11.37
CA GLU A 171 8.73 17.77 11.72
C GLU A 171 9.33 18.46 10.50
N MET A 172 9.54 17.71 9.40
CA MET A 172 9.95 18.23 8.08
C MET A 172 8.78 18.81 7.26
N GLY A 173 7.57 18.90 7.84
CA GLY A 173 6.38 19.45 7.18
C GLY A 173 5.74 18.52 6.13
N LYS A 174 6.06 17.21 6.15
CA LYS A 174 5.46 16.24 5.24
C LYS A 174 4.10 15.77 5.76
N THR A 175 3.18 15.50 4.84
CA THR A 175 1.94 14.79 5.18
C THR A 175 2.25 13.31 5.34
N THR A 176 1.80 12.71 6.44
CA THR A 176 2.03 11.29 6.75
C THR A 176 0.76 10.48 6.52
N VAL A 177 0.89 9.41 5.77
CA VAL A 177 -0.20 8.48 5.46
C VAL A 177 0.25 7.08 5.86
N LEU A 178 -0.65 6.30 6.46
CA LEU A 178 -0.34 4.93 6.87
C LEU A 178 -1.47 3.99 6.50
N ASP A 179 -1.10 2.85 5.91
CA ASP A 179 -1.93 1.67 5.70
C ASP A 179 -1.38 0.48 6.47
N THR A 180 -2.25 -0.45 6.82
CA THR A 180 -1.91 -1.68 7.52
C THR A 180 -2.05 -2.89 6.62
N ALA A 181 -1.32 -3.96 6.97
CA ALA A 181 -1.58 -5.29 6.47
C ALA A 181 -2.10 -6.17 7.61
N TRP A 182 -2.57 -7.37 7.26
CA TRP A 182 -3.05 -8.33 8.25
C TRP A 182 -1.91 -8.83 9.16
N ASP A 183 -2.03 -8.58 10.46
CA ASP A 183 -1.06 -9.10 11.43
C ASP A 183 -1.40 -10.53 11.84
N SER A 184 -0.77 -11.50 11.20
CA SER A 184 -0.94 -12.92 11.53
C SER A 184 -0.46 -13.31 12.94
N ARG A 185 0.28 -12.42 13.63
CA ARG A 185 0.76 -12.60 15.01
C ARG A 185 -0.19 -12.01 16.06
N GLY A 186 -1.21 -11.26 15.63
CA GLY A 186 -2.23 -10.68 16.51
C GLY A 186 -1.74 -9.56 17.44
N ARG A 187 -0.64 -8.87 17.09
CA ARG A 187 -0.05 -7.79 17.91
C ARG A 187 -0.78 -6.45 17.76
N TRP A 188 -1.33 -6.21 16.59
CA TRP A 188 -2.19 -5.07 16.21
C TRP A 188 -1.81 -3.73 16.85
N MET A 189 -2.61 -3.26 17.81
CA MET A 189 -2.41 -1.96 18.48
C MET A 189 -1.16 -1.95 19.38
N GLU A 190 -0.62 -3.09 19.80
CA GLU A 190 0.65 -3.15 20.51
C GLU A 190 1.79 -2.58 19.65
N VAL A 191 1.82 -2.95 18.37
CA VAL A 191 2.81 -2.48 17.39
C VAL A 191 2.49 -1.08 16.89
N LEU A 192 1.22 -0.78 16.59
CA LEU A 192 0.87 0.45 15.88
C LEU A 192 0.72 1.68 16.80
N ARG A 193 0.49 1.48 18.11
CA ARG A 193 0.26 2.57 19.07
C ARG A 193 1.31 3.68 19.04
N PRO A 194 2.63 3.42 18.94
CA PRO A 194 3.65 4.47 18.85
C PRO A 194 3.50 5.36 17.61
N CYS A 195 2.96 4.83 16.52
CA CYS A 195 2.80 5.53 15.24
C CYS A 195 1.59 6.49 15.23
N MET A 196 0.51 6.15 15.97
CA MET A 196 -0.80 6.81 15.85
C MET A 196 -0.75 8.34 15.97
N PRO A 197 0.02 8.96 16.88
CA PRO A 197 0.06 10.43 17.01
C PRO A 197 0.68 11.14 15.80
N TYR A 198 1.36 10.40 14.95
CA TYR A 198 2.11 10.94 13.82
C TYR A 198 1.45 10.64 12.46
N ILE A 199 0.22 10.13 12.45
CA ILE A 199 -0.53 9.79 11.23
C ILE A 199 -1.51 10.92 10.90
N ASP A 200 -1.33 11.55 9.73
CA ASP A 200 -2.28 12.53 9.22
C ASP A 200 -3.49 11.88 8.56
N VAL A 201 -3.28 10.79 7.80
CA VAL A 201 -4.36 10.02 7.16
C VAL A 201 -4.13 8.52 7.40
N PHE A 202 -5.09 7.87 8.03
CA PHE A 202 -5.05 6.43 8.33
C PHE A 202 -6.02 5.67 7.42
N LEU A 203 -5.52 4.62 6.73
CA LEU A 203 -6.23 3.92 5.64
C LEU A 203 -6.43 2.41 5.86
N PRO A 204 -6.78 1.89 7.06
CA PRO A 204 -6.94 0.45 7.28
C PRO A 204 -8.13 -0.13 6.51
N SER A 205 -8.13 -1.45 6.29
CA SER A 205 -9.35 -2.19 5.96
C SER A 205 -10.27 -2.30 7.18
N ILE A 206 -11.55 -2.61 6.97
CA ILE A 206 -12.50 -2.76 8.08
C ILE A 206 -12.10 -3.92 9.02
N ASP A 207 -11.59 -5.01 8.47
CA ASP A 207 -11.18 -6.16 9.27
C ASP A 207 -9.98 -5.82 10.17
N GLU A 208 -8.97 -5.11 9.61
CA GLU A 208 -7.82 -4.61 10.37
C GLU A 208 -8.24 -3.55 11.39
N ALA A 209 -9.15 -2.66 11.03
CA ALA A 209 -9.65 -1.61 11.91
C ALA A 209 -10.41 -2.19 13.11
N ILE A 210 -11.16 -3.28 12.94
CA ILE A 210 -11.85 -4.01 14.02
C ILE A 210 -10.82 -4.58 15.00
N GLU A 211 -9.78 -5.25 14.49
CA GLU A 211 -8.72 -5.81 15.34
C GLU A 211 -7.96 -4.71 16.09
N LEU A 212 -7.59 -3.63 15.41
CA LEU A 212 -6.93 -2.47 16.01
C LEU A 212 -7.78 -1.76 17.06
N ALA A 213 -9.10 -1.80 16.93
CA ALA A 213 -10.04 -1.21 17.88
C ALA A 213 -10.48 -2.17 18.98
N GLY A 214 -9.84 -3.34 19.10
CA GLY A 214 -10.15 -4.34 20.15
C GLY A 214 -11.50 -5.04 19.98
N GLY A 215 -11.93 -5.22 18.72
CA GLY A 215 -13.15 -5.93 18.36
C GLY A 215 -14.38 -5.03 18.19
N GLU A 216 -14.26 -3.69 18.26
CA GLU A 216 -15.36 -2.78 17.90
C GLU A 216 -15.63 -2.88 16.40
N THR A 217 -16.91 -2.97 16.00
CA THR A 217 -17.32 -3.19 14.60
C THR A 217 -17.99 -1.98 13.95
N ASP A 218 -18.36 -0.97 14.74
CA ASP A 218 -18.95 0.26 14.21
C ASP A 218 -17.87 1.23 13.75
N PRO A 219 -17.77 1.56 12.42
CA PRO A 219 -16.76 2.46 11.92
C PRO A 219 -16.73 3.84 12.59
N GLU A 220 -17.87 4.34 13.05
CA GLU A 220 -17.96 5.61 13.79
C GLU A 220 -17.24 5.52 15.14
N LYS A 221 -17.42 4.44 15.87
CA LYS A 221 -16.74 4.21 17.15
C LYS A 221 -15.26 3.88 16.96
N ILE A 222 -14.93 3.07 15.94
CA ILE A 222 -13.55 2.76 15.55
C ILE A 222 -12.78 4.04 15.25
N SER A 223 -13.33 4.92 14.42
CA SER A 223 -12.68 6.19 14.09
C SER A 223 -12.45 7.08 15.32
N LYS A 224 -13.38 7.11 16.29
CA LYS A 224 -13.20 7.84 17.56
C LYS A 224 -12.01 7.31 18.36
N ILE A 225 -11.84 5.99 18.42
CA ILE A 225 -10.67 5.36 19.07
C ILE A 225 -9.39 5.84 18.40
N PHE A 226 -9.32 5.88 17.06
CA PHE A 226 -8.14 6.32 16.34
C PHE A 226 -7.87 7.81 16.53
N PHE A 227 -8.89 8.67 16.55
CA PHE A 227 -8.74 10.07 16.89
C PHE A 227 -8.25 10.29 18.33
N ASP A 228 -8.70 9.47 19.29
CA ASP A 228 -8.23 9.52 20.68
C ASP A 228 -6.76 9.14 20.82
N LEU A 229 -6.24 8.37 19.87
CA LEU A 229 -4.83 7.99 19.77
C LEU A 229 -3.98 8.99 18.96
N GLY A 230 -4.58 10.05 18.41
CA GLY A 230 -3.86 11.14 17.74
C GLY A 230 -3.91 11.16 16.23
N VAL A 231 -4.58 10.22 15.57
CA VAL A 231 -4.81 10.25 14.11
C VAL A 231 -5.57 11.52 13.73
N SER A 232 -5.20 12.17 12.63
CA SER A 232 -5.86 13.42 12.20
C SER A 232 -7.06 13.18 11.30
N LYS A 233 -7.01 12.19 10.39
CA LYS A 233 -8.09 11.83 9.44
C LYS A 233 -8.19 10.31 9.32
N CYS A 234 -9.41 9.79 9.28
CA CYS A 234 -9.68 8.36 9.22
C CYS A 234 -10.41 7.98 7.94
N VAL A 235 -9.90 6.97 7.24
CA VAL A 235 -10.50 6.37 6.05
C VAL A 235 -10.51 4.86 6.26
N ILE A 236 -11.68 4.23 6.33
CA ILE A 236 -11.77 2.77 6.49
C ILE A 236 -12.26 2.16 5.18
N LYS A 237 -11.46 1.26 4.60
CA LYS A 237 -11.81 0.49 3.40
C LYS A 237 -12.89 -0.53 3.75
N LEU A 238 -14.07 -0.46 3.13
CA LEU A 238 -15.23 -1.34 3.40
C LEU A 238 -15.41 -2.43 2.33
N GLY A 239 -14.39 -2.72 1.54
CA GLY A 239 -14.44 -3.65 0.42
C GLY A 239 -15.50 -3.27 -0.61
N SER A 240 -16.37 -4.19 -0.98
CA SER A 240 -17.44 -3.95 -1.96
C SER A 240 -18.49 -2.91 -1.53
N LYS A 241 -18.48 -2.48 -0.27
CA LYS A 241 -19.36 -1.40 0.23
C LYS A 241 -18.78 0.00 0.02
N GLY A 242 -17.51 0.11 -0.42
CA GLY A 242 -16.81 1.37 -0.65
C GLY A 242 -15.92 1.76 0.52
N CYS A 243 -15.99 3.01 1.01
CA CYS A 243 -15.19 3.48 2.11
C CYS A 243 -15.97 4.40 3.06
N TYR A 244 -15.58 4.34 4.33
CA TYR A 244 -15.98 5.28 5.37
C TYR A 244 -14.92 6.37 5.47
N LEU A 245 -15.36 7.63 5.50
CA LEU A 245 -14.51 8.81 5.55
C LEU A 245 -14.88 9.67 6.76
N LYS A 246 -13.88 10.04 7.56
CA LYS A 246 -14.05 11.02 8.63
C LYS A 246 -12.85 11.95 8.67
N GLU A 247 -13.07 13.21 8.31
CA GLU A 247 -12.01 14.19 8.09
C GLU A 247 -11.42 14.78 9.37
N SER A 248 -12.17 14.75 10.47
CA SER A 248 -11.72 15.09 11.81
C SER A 248 -12.63 14.45 12.85
N ARG A 249 -12.23 14.55 14.12
CA ARG A 249 -13.01 14.00 15.25
C ARG A 249 -14.48 14.48 15.25
N ASP A 250 -14.68 15.76 14.98
CA ASP A 250 -15.99 16.41 15.07
C ASP A 250 -16.70 16.53 13.71
N ALA A 251 -16.04 16.15 12.62
CA ALA A 251 -16.65 16.17 11.29
C ALA A 251 -17.73 15.09 11.18
N GLU A 252 -18.75 15.34 10.35
CA GLU A 252 -19.72 14.34 9.95
C GLU A 252 -19.03 13.25 9.11
N ALA A 253 -19.30 12.01 9.43
CA ALA A 253 -18.78 10.88 8.66
C ALA A 253 -19.55 10.71 7.35
N LYS A 254 -18.83 10.24 6.31
CA LYS A 254 -19.42 9.96 5.00
C LYS A 254 -19.09 8.53 4.58
N ILE A 255 -20.06 7.86 3.96
CA ILE A 255 -19.84 6.60 3.26
C ILE A 255 -19.87 6.88 1.76
N VAL A 256 -18.78 6.58 1.08
CA VAL A 256 -18.66 6.68 -0.36
C VAL A 256 -18.81 5.29 -0.95
N PRO A 257 -19.87 4.99 -1.72
CA PRO A 257 -20.10 3.65 -2.24
C PRO A 257 -19.07 3.24 -3.29
N CYS A 258 -18.79 1.92 -3.37
CA CYS A 258 -17.95 1.34 -4.40
C CYS A 258 -18.69 1.31 -5.76
N TYR A 259 -17.92 1.29 -6.84
CA TYR A 259 -18.44 1.05 -8.20
C TYR A 259 -18.73 -0.43 -8.40
N LYS A 260 -19.93 -0.75 -8.93
CA LYS A 260 -20.29 -2.13 -9.26
C LYS A 260 -19.57 -2.55 -10.54
N VAL A 261 -18.69 -3.52 -10.42
CA VAL A 261 -17.91 -4.11 -11.52
C VAL A 261 -17.85 -5.63 -11.38
N GLU A 262 -17.54 -6.33 -12.44
CA GLU A 262 -17.24 -7.75 -12.40
C GLU A 262 -15.78 -7.94 -11.96
N ALA A 263 -15.60 -8.54 -10.78
CA ALA A 263 -14.27 -8.78 -10.23
C ALA A 263 -13.65 -10.05 -10.86
N VAL A 264 -12.45 -9.89 -11.38
CA VAL A 264 -11.61 -10.97 -11.94
C VAL A 264 -10.57 -11.43 -10.91
N ASP A 265 -9.93 -10.49 -10.23
CA ASP A 265 -8.91 -10.75 -9.21
C ASP A 265 -8.90 -9.61 -8.18
N THR A 266 -9.03 -9.93 -6.89
CA THR A 266 -9.05 -8.92 -5.83
C THR A 266 -7.68 -8.61 -5.22
N THR A 267 -6.62 -9.24 -5.74
CA THR A 267 -5.24 -9.01 -5.30
C THR A 267 -4.85 -7.55 -5.52
N GLY A 268 -4.30 -6.90 -4.48
CA GLY A 268 -3.86 -5.52 -4.54
C GLY A 268 -4.97 -4.45 -4.46
N ALA A 269 -6.25 -4.84 -4.32
CA ALA A 269 -7.36 -3.88 -4.25
C ALA A 269 -7.21 -2.85 -3.11
N GLY A 270 -6.66 -3.26 -1.96
CA GLY A 270 -6.36 -2.39 -0.83
C GLY A 270 -5.26 -1.39 -1.17
N ASP A 271 -4.13 -1.86 -1.73
CA ASP A 271 -3.01 -1.01 -2.15
C ASP A 271 -3.44 -0.01 -3.22
N SER A 272 -4.23 -0.48 -4.20
CA SER A 272 -4.78 0.37 -5.27
C SER A 272 -5.76 1.42 -4.74
N PHE A 273 -6.58 1.09 -3.74
CA PHE A 273 -7.41 2.07 -3.06
C PHE A 273 -6.55 3.15 -2.40
N CYS A 274 -5.52 2.76 -1.64
CA CYS A 274 -4.59 3.70 -1.00
C CYS A 274 -3.90 4.59 -2.05
N SER A 275 -3.43 3.98 -3.16
CA SER A 275 -2.82 4.69 -4.29
C SER A 275 -3.77 5.74 -4.89
N GLY A 276 -5.02 5.36 -5.09
CA GLY A 276 -6.06 6.26 -5.60
C GLY A 276 -6.34 7.41 -4.63
N PHE A 277 -6.47 7.13 -3.33
CA PHE A 277 -6.73 8.15 -2.31
C PHE A 277 -5.59 9.18 -2.25
N ILE A 278 -4.35 8.69 -2.18
CA ILE A 278 -3.15 9.53 -2.13
C ILE A 278 -2.97 10.32 -3.43
N SER A 279 -3.21 9.68 -4.59
CA SER A 279 -3.19 10.38 -5.89
C SER A 279 -4.21 11.50 -5.93
N GLY A 280 -5.42 11.30 -5.42
CA GLY A 280 -6.43 12.34 -5.27
C GLY A 280 -5.94 13.51 -4.40
N MET A 281 -5.27 13.22 -3.28
CA MET A 281 -4.67 14.25 -2.42
C MET A 281 -3.61 15.07 -3.18
N VAL A 282 -2.71 14.41 -3.92
CA VAL A 282 -1.67 15.07 -4.75
C VAL A 282 -2.30 15.96 -5.82
N LYS A 283 -3.39 15.52 -6.44
CA LYS A 283 -4.13 16.27 -7.47
C LYS A 283 -5.07 17.35 -6.90
N GLY A 284 -5.12 17.52 -5.57
CA GLY A 284 -5.93 18.56 -4.91
C GLY A 284 -7.44 18.29 -4.87
N LEU A 285 -7.85 17.03 -4.99
CA LEU A 285 -9.25 16.64 -4.84
C LEU A 285 -9.72 16.81 -3.39
N SER A 286 -11.02 17.05 -3.18
CA SER A 286 -11.64 17.08 -1.87
C SER A 286 -11.54 15.71 -1.17
N PHE A 287 -11.62 15.68 0.18
CA PHE A 287 -11.49 14.44 0.95
C PHE A 287 -12.50 13.37 0.50
N GLU A 288 -13.74 13.80 0.18
CA GLU A 288 -14.77 12.93 -0.38
C GLU A 288 -14.45 12.50 -1.81
N GLU A 289 -13.95 13.42 -2.64
CA GLU A 289 -13.52 13.12 -4.01
C GLU A 289 -12.33 12.16 -4.03
N CYS A 290 -11.38 12.27 -3.07
CA CYS A 290 -10.32 11.30 -2.89
C CYS A 290 -10.88 9.90 -2.63
N GLY A 291 -11.89 9.75 -1.76
CA GLY A 291 -12.54 8.46 -1.51
C GLY A 291 -13.26 7.91 -2.74
N ARG A 292 -13.92 8.78 -3.50
CA ARG A 292 -14.59 8.41 -4.76
C ARG A 292 -13.59 7.94 -5.82
N PHE A 293 -12.49 8.67 -5.97
CA PHE A 293 -11.40 8.33 -6.87
C PHE A 293 -10.72 7.03 -6.46
N ALA A 294 -10.45 6.85 -5.17
CA ALA A 294 -9.88 5.62 -4.60
C ALA A 294 -10.75 4.38 -4.89
N ASN A 295 -12.07 4.50 -4.72
CA ASN A 295 -12.99 3.42 -5.07
C ASN A 295 -12.97 3.09 -6.57
N ALA A 296 -12.78 4.08 -7.44
CA ALA A 296 -12.65 3.86 -8.88
C ALA A 296 -11.33 3.17 -9.25
N VAL A 297 -10.22 3.56 -8.61
CA VAL A 297 -8.92 2.89 -8.78
C VAL A 297 -9.01 1.44 -8.33
N GLY A 298 -9.57 1.17 -7.14
CA GLY A 298 -9.83 -0.18 -6.66
C GLY A 298 -10.73 -1.00 -7.60
N ALA A 299 -11.77 -0.39 -8.18
CA ALA A 299 -12.62 -1.04 -9.17
C ALA A 299 -11.82 -1.43 -10.44
N HIS A 300 -10.95 -0.57 -10.93
CA HIS A 300 -10.06 -0.88 -12.06
C HIS A 300 -9.08 -2.01 -11.73
N CYS A 301 -8.53 -2.03 -10.52
CA CYS A 301 -7.65 -3.11 -10.05
C CYS A 301 -8.36 -4.46 -10.17
N VAL A 302 -9.54 -4.60 -9.56
CA VAL A 302 -10.23 -5.90 -9.48
C VAL A 302 -10.79 -6.41 -10.83
N MET A 303 -10.90 -5.56 -11.85
CA MET A 303 -11.32 -5.95 -13.20
C MET A 303 -10.20 -6.63 -14.02
N ALA A 304 -8.97 -6.71 -13.52
CA ALA A 304 -7.83 -7.31 -14.20
C ALA A 304 -7.13 -8.35 -13.30
N LYS A 305 -6.30 -9.21 -13.90
CA LYS A 305 -5.45 -10.14 -13.13
C LYS A 305 -4.18 -9.42 -12.65
N GLY A 306 -3.83 -9.62 -11.37
CA GLY A 306 -2.64 -9.04 -10.75
C GLY A 306 -2.88 -7.65 -10.17
N ALA A 307 -2.05 -7.26 -9.19
CA ALA A 307 -2.28 -6.11 -8.32
C ALA A 307 -2.29 -4.75 -9.04
N THR A 308 -1.49 -4.60 -10.10
CA THR A 308 -1.27 -3.28 -10.75
C THR A 308 -1.74 -3.22 -12.20
N THR A 309 -2.10 -4.36 -12.80
CA THR A 309 -2.37 -4.46 -14.25
C THR A 309 -3.55 -3.61 -14.70
N GLY A 310 -4.62 -3.57 -13.90
CA GLY A 310 -5.86 -2.87 -14.22
C GLY A 310 -5.79 -1.35 -14.13
N ILE A 311 -4.76 -0.80 -13.46
CA ILE A 311 -4.68 0.63 -13.16
C ILE A 311 -4.49 1.48 -14.41
N LYS A 312 -5.23 2.57 -14.47
CA LYS A 312 -5.32 3.52 -15.59
C LYS A 312 -4.80 4.90 -15.20
N SER A 313 -4.64 5.78 -16.19
CA SER A 313 -4.28 7.18 -15.96
C SER A 313 -5.36 7.93 -15.15
N PHE A 314 -4.98 9.07 -14.58
CA PHE A 314 -5.91 9.94 -13.84
C PHE A 314 -7.11 10.34 -14.69
N GLU A 315 -6.89 10.65 -15.97
CA GLU A 315 -7.94 11.07 -16.91
C GLU A 315 -8.89 9.92 -17.23
N GLU A 316 -8.39 8.71 -17.48
CA GLU A 316 -9.22 7.53 -17.76
C GLU A 316 -10.08 7.15 -16.55
N ILE A 317 -9.51 7.23 -15.33
CA ILE A 317 -10.26 6.95 -14.10
C ILE A 317 -11.36 7.99 -13.89
N ASN A 318 -11.07 9.28 -14.12
CA ASN A 318 -12.11 10.32 -14.04
C ASN A 318 -13.19 10.13 -15.10
N ALA A 319 -12.86 9.75 -16.32
CA ALA A 319 -13.84 9.42 -17.36
C ALA A 319 -14.75 8.25 -16.94
N PHE A 320 -14.17 7.22 -16.29
CA PHE A 320 -14.96 6.14 -15.70
C PHE A 320 -15.92 6.64 -14.61
N ILE A 321 -15.45 7.51 -13.70
CA ILE A 321 -16.29 8.10 -12.65
C ILE A 321 -17.45 8.88 -13.25
N GLU A 322 -17.19 9.73 -14.24
CA GLU A 322 -18.23 10.54 -14.90
C GLU A 322 -19.27 9.66 -15.63
N SER A 323 -18.85 8.55 -16.23
CA SER A 323 -19.76 7.61 -16.92
C SER A 323 -20.68 6.83 -15.98
N ARG A 324 -20.45 6.91 -14.66
CA ARG A 324 -21.19 6.17 -13.63
C ARG A 324 -21.99 7.07 -12.66
N LYS A 325 -22.04 8.39 -12.94
CA LYS A 325 -22.95 9.33 -12.30
C LYS A 325 -24.35 9.09 -12.83
#